data_9e17d4e1811cf76258a6c3664e9e96f0
#
_entry.id   9e17d4e1811cf76258a6c3664e9e96f0
#
_cell.length_a   1.000
_cell.length_b   1.000
_cell.length_c   1.000
_cell.angle_alpha   90.00
_cell.angle_beta   90.00
_cell.angle_gamma   90.00
#
_symmetry.space_group_name_H-M   'P 1'
#
loop_
_entity.id
_entity.type
_entity.pdbx_description
1 polymer ?
#
loop_
_entity_poly.entity_id
_entity_poly.type
_entity_poly.pdbx_seq_one_letter_code
_entity_poly.pdbx_strand_id
1 'polypeptide(L)'
;MLGKQLNTFPSYNSKRQVGDLEKELKNLIATEQKQTVAGNLQKTQQNIKGKILEFAWHLKKNGFAESTIKRYIQSCNTLKSYGADILNPESVKETIAKQKWQDGTKLNYVNFYDTFIKFLGLTWQKPRYKHSRKLPFIPLESEIDLLIHGTGKKISTTLQIIKETGMRIGEVMRLKWIDIDTERNIITLNYAEKHGNNRMFKVSNQLIQRILLIPKKSEYVFNHSKISVTSNFYMARKRIARAYNNPRLLRISFHTLRHWKATTEYHKTKDILHVKNMLGHQSIDNTLIYITLEQTVFGSTENLEFHVKVAHNLEEACELIKVGFDYICDMEGNKIFRLRK
;
A
#
# COMPACT_ATOMS: atom_id res chain seq x y z
N MET A 1 31.19 6.67 40.61
CA MET A 1 30.04 7.51 40.16
C MET A 1 29.90 7.33 38.66
N LEU A 2 28.96 6.50 38.26
CA LEU A 2 28.75 6.16 36.83
C LEU A 2 27.53 6.93 36.30
N GLY A 3 27.76 7.75 35.30
CA GLY A 3 26.77 8.63 34.69
C GLY A 3 25.76 7.83 33.89
N LYS A 4 24.48 8.11 34.08
CA LYS A 4 23.35 7.60 33.32
C LYS A 4 23.35 8.20 31.91
N GLN A 5 23.60 7.37 30.91
CA GLN A 5 23.25 7.72 29.54
C GLN A 5 21.79 7.31 29.25
N LEU A 6 21.01 8.27 28.83
CA LEU A 6 19.62 8.13 28.39
C LEU A 6 19.57 7.37 27.08
N ASN A 7 19.01 6.16 27.13
CA ASN A 7 18.70 5.36 25.95
C ASN A 7 17.43 5.87 25.27
N THR A 8 17.57 6.33 24.05
CA THR A 8 16.46 6.61 23.14
C THR A 8 15.83 5.29 22.67
N PHE A 9 14.55 5.11 22.94
CA PHE A 9 13.78 3.91 22.62
C PHE A 9 13.48 3.80 21.11
N PRO A 10 13.83 2.70 20.44
CA PRO A 10 13.21 2.33 19.18
C PRO A 10 11.86 1.64 19.43
N SER A 11 10.95 1.78 18.47
CA SER A 11 9.58 1.29 18.53
C SER A 11 9.44 -0.11 19.15
N TYR A 12 8.58 -0.20 20.14
CA TYR A 12 8.44 -1.27 21.14
C TYR A 12 8.27 -2.71 20.58
N ASN A 13 7.91 -2.89 19.32
CA ASN A 13 7.66 -4.22 18.74
C ASN A 13 8.83 -4.82 17.94
N SER A 14 9.74 -4.00 17.38
CA SER A 14 10.82 -4.53 16.54
C SER A 14 11.99 -5.07 17.36
N LYS A 15 12.31 -4.42 18.47
CA LYS A 15 13.41 -4.87 19.37
C LYS A 15 13.06 -6.14 20.14
N ARG A 16 11.79 -6.32 20.55
CA ARG A 16 11.35 -7.50 21.28
C ARG A 16 11.43 -8.77 20.43
N GLN A 17 11.07 -8.67 19.14
CA GLN A 17 11.11 -9.82 18.23
C GLN A 17 12.52 -10.16 17.70
N VAL A 18 13.42 -9.17 17.59
CA VAL A 18 14.85 -9.44 17.29
C VAL A 18 15.54 -10.02 18.52
N GLY A 19 15.23 -9.53 19.73
CA GLY A 19 15.70 -10.09 20.98
C GLY A 19 15.20 -11.53 21.23
N ASP A 20 13.96 -11.83 20.85
CA ASP A 20 13.41 -13.17 20.93
C ASP A 20 14.06 -14.14 19.93
N LEU A 21 14.39 -13.68 18.72
CA LEU A 21 15.17 -14.47 17.73
C LEU A 21 16.61 -14.70 18.18
N GLU A 22 17.26 -13.69 18.76
CA GLU A 22 18.62 -13.85 19.33
C GLU A 22 18.62 -14.78 20.56
N LYS A 23 17.57 -14.74 21.37
CA LYS A 23 17.40 -15.63 22.52
C LYS A 23 17.11 -17.06 22.10
N GLU A 24 16.30 -17.29 21.06
CA GLU A 24 16.10 -18.60 20.45
C GLU A 24 17.38 -19.13 19.80
N LEU A 25 18.18 -18.29 19.15
CA LEU A 25 19.49 -18.69 18.61
C LEU A 25 20.45 -19.14 19.72
N LYS A 26 20.53 -18.39 20.82
CA LYS A 26 21.35 -18.77 21.98
C LYS A 26 20.87 -20.05 22.66
N ASN A 27 19.56 -20.24 22.74
CA ASN A 27 18.98 -21.47 23.31
C ASN A 27 19.19 -22.71 22.42
N LEU A 28 19.17 -22.55 21.08
CA LEU A 28 19.48 -23.62 20.15
C LEU A 28 20.95 -24.04 20.24
N ILE A 29 21.87 -23.09 20.32
CA ILE A 29 23.32 -23.38 20.49
C ILE A 29 23.58 -24.08 21.83
N ALA A 30 22.89 -23.69 22.91
CA ALA A 30 23.04 -24.33 24.22
C ALA A 30 22.43 -25.76 24.30
N THR A 31 21.41 -26.04 23.45
CA THR A 31 20.72 -27.33 23.45
C THR A 31 21.42 -28.37 22.58
N GLU A 32 22.12 -27.96 21.51
CA GLU A 32 22.96 -28.84 20.67
C GLU A 32 24.11 -29.48 21.45
N GLN A 33 24.55 -28.85 22.55
CA GLN A 33 25.58 -29.39 23.44
C GLN A 33 25.07 -30.46 24.45
N LYS A 34 23.78 -30.72 24.53
CA LYS A 34 23.21 -31.55 25.62
C LYS A 34 22.39 -32.79 25.23
N GLN A 35 22.17 -33.10 23.94
CA GLN A 35 21.38 -34.30 23.60
C GLN A 35 21.92 -35.15 22.45
N THR A 36 22.66 -36.14 22.81
CA THR A 36 22.78 -37.41 22.09
C THR A 36 21.60 -38.32 22.50
N VAL A 37 20.88 -38.85 21.49
CA VAL A 37 19.85 -39.91 21.62
C VAL A 37 18.45 -39.46 22.07
N ALA A 38 17.69 -38.91 21.13
CA ALA A 38 16.24 -39.18 21.06
C ALA A 38 15.75 -38.83 19.66
N GLY A 39 15.48 -39.81 18.85
CA GLY A 39 14.61 -39.78 17.69
C GLY A 39 15.00 -38.90 16.46
N ASN A 40 15.17 -39.56 15.34
CA ASN A 40 15.39 -38.91 14.01
C ASN A 40 14.35 -37.80 13.69
N LEU A 41 13.15 -37.88 14.25
CA LEU A 41 12.09 -36.85 14.07
C LEU A 41 12.41 -35.53 14.79
N GLN A 42 12.99 -35.57 15.99
CA GLN A 42 13.39 -34.35 16.69
C GLN A 42 14.60 -33.69 16.03
N LYS A 43 15.56 -34.45 15.51
CA LYS A 43 16.70 -33.94 14.74
C LYS A 43 16.24 -33.24 13.46
N THR A 44 15.27 -33.79 12.74
CA THR A 44 14.75 -33.18 11.50
C THR A 44 14.00 -31.88 11.79
N GLN A 45 13.20 -31.82 12.85
CA GLN A 45 12.49 -30.58 13.23
C GLN A 45 13.44 -29.49 13.75
N GLN A 46 14.50 -29.85 14.46
CA GLN A 46 15.55 -28.92 14.90
C GLN A 46 16.36 -28.41 13.70
N ASN A 47 16.66 -29.26 12.74
CA ASN A 47 17.37 -28.89 11.51
C ASN A 47 16.52 -27.87 10.68
N ILE A 48 15.22 -28.07 10.57
CA ILE A 48 14.35 -27.14 9.84
C ILE A 48 14.26 -25.79 10.55
N LYS A 49 14.16 -25.74 11.90
CA LYS A 49 14.18 -24.48 12.64
C LYS A 49 15.49 -23.74 12.46
N GLY A 50 16.63 -24.44 12.53
CA GLY A 50 17.96 -23.89 12.27
C GLY A 50 18.02 -23.27 10.86
N LYS A 51 17.57 -23.98 9.83
CA LYS A 51 17.55 -23.49 8.46
C LYS A 51 16.66 -22.26 8.26
N ILE A 52 15.53 -22.15 8.93
CA ILE A 52 14.67 -20.95 8.89
C ILE A 52 15.40 -19.75 9.52
N LEU A 53 16.13 -19.93 10.61
CA LEU A 53 16.92 -18.87 11.24
C LEU A 53 18.10 -18.43 10.37
N GLU A 54 18.85 -19.37 9.81
CA GLU A 54 19.90 -19.09 8.84
C GLU A 54 19.36 -18.31 7.64
N PHE A 55 18.20 -18.70 7.13
CA PHE A 55 17.53 -18.00 6.05
C PHE A 55 17.14 -16.57 6.45
N ALA A 56 16.56 -16.37 7.64
CA ALA A 56 16.24 -15.04 8.14
C ALA A 56 17.46 -14.15 8.22
N TRP A 57 18.59 -14.69 8.68
CA TRP A 57 19.87 -13.99 8.74
C TRP A 57 20.44 -13.71 7.34
N HIS A 58 20.34 -14.66 6.43
CA HIS A 58 20.72 -14.49 5.02
C HIS A 58 19.94 -13.32 4.40
N LEU A 59 18.63 -13.28 4.58
CA LEU A 59 17.78 -12.17 4.08
C LEU A 59 18.19 -10.82 4.69
N LYS A 60 18.49 -10.78 6.00
CA LYS A 60 18.94 -9.57 6.68
C LYS A 60 20.26 -9.07 6.12
N LYS A 61 21.26 -9.96 5.90
CA LYS A 61 22.53 -9.60 5.29
C LYS A 61 22.40 -9.08 3.85
N ASN A 62 21.39 -9.55 3.12
CA ASN A 62 21.09 -9.08 1.76
C ASN A 62 20.14 -7.86 1.71
N GLY A 63 19.93 -7.16 2.82
CA GLY A 63 19.20 -5.90 2.86
C GLY A 63 17.68 -6.02 2.70
N PHE A 64 17.10 -7.21 2.89
CA PHE A 64 15.65 -7.36 2.85
C PHE A 64 14.98 -6.60 3.99
N ALA A 65 13.84 -5.94 3.70
CA ALA A 65 13.07 -5.25 4.71
C ALA A 65 12.56 -6.23 5.80
N GLU A 66 12.58 -5.80 7.06
CA GLU A 66 12.11 -6.62 8.21
C GLU A 66 10.71 -7.22 7.98
N SER A 67 9.78 -6.45 7.39
CA SER A 67 8.43 -6.92 7.08
C SER A 67 8.43 -8.09 6.08
N THR A 68 9.39 -8.11 5.14
CA THR A 68 9.57 -9.20 4.18
C THR A 68 10.16 -10.42 4.86
N ILE A 69 11.16 -10.23 5.72
CA ILE A 69 11.78 -11.32 6.50
C ILE A 69 10.71 -12.00 7.38
N LYS A 70 9.94 -11.20 8.15
CA LYS A 70 8.84 -11.73 8.99
C LYS A 70 7.82 -12.52 8.18
N ARG A 71 7.41 -11.98 7.01
CA ARG A 71 6.47 -12.68 6.12
C ARG A 71 7.03 -14.00 5.60
N TYR A 72 8.30 -14.05 5.26
CA TYR A 72 8.94 -15.25 4.74
C TYR A 72 9.06 -16.33 5.83
N ILE A 73 9.45 -15.97 7.05
CA ILE A 73 9.44 -16.88 8.20
C ILE A 73 8.02 -17.41 8.46
N GLN A 74 7.02 -16.54 8.45
CA GLN A 74 5.62 -16.94 8.61
C GLN A 74 5.18 -17.89 7.48
N SER A 75 5.62 -17.66 6.25
CA SER A 75 5.32 -18.54 5.12
C SER A 75 5.94 -19.94 5.29
N CYS A 76 7.17 -20.04 5.80
CA CYS A 76 7.78 -21.31 6.19
C CYS A 76 6.90 -22.05 7.22
N ASN A 77 6.51 -21.36 8.29
CA ASN A 77 5.72 -21.95 9.36
C ASN A 77 4.32 -22.36 8.88
N THR A 78 3.71 -21.57 8.02
CA THR A 78 2.40 -21.89 7.42
C THR A 78 2.49 -23.13 6.53
N LEU A 79 3.48 -23.24 5.64
CA LEU A 79 3.64 -24.44 4.81
C LEU A 79 3.86 -25.68 5.67
N LYS A 80 4.68 -25.58 6.73
CA LYS A 80 4.87 -26.66 7.71
C LYS A 80 3.56 -27.06 8.40
N SER A 81 2.72 -26.10 8.81
CA SER A 81 1.43 -26.41 9.46
C SER A 81 0.45 -27.12 8.51
N TYR A 82 0.65 -26.98 7.20
CA TYR A 82 -0.08 -27.74 6.16
C TYR A 82 0.60 -29.07 5.79
N GLY A 83 1.64 -29.47 6.52
CA GLY A 83 2.32 -30.75 6.34
C GLY A 83 3.41 -30.75 5.27
N ALA A 84 3.85 -29.58 4.76
CA ALA A 84 4.94 -29.53 3.80
C ALA A 84 6.28 -29.82 4.47
N ASP A 85 7.08 -30.68 3.85
CA ASP A 85 8.52 -30.69 4.06
C ASP A 85 9.15 -29.55 3.25
N ILE A 86 9.54 -28.47 3.95
CA ILE A 86 10.08 -27.26 3.29
C ILE A 86 11.45 -27.46 2.66
N LEU A 87 12.14 -28.56 2.96
CA LEU A 87 13.41 -28.93 2.33
C LEU A 87 13.20 -29.74 1.05
N ASN A 88 12.00 -30.26 0.83
CA ASN A 88 11.62 -30.99 -0.37
C ASN A 88 10.73 -30.12 -1.29
N PRO A 89 11.26 -29.68 -2.47
CA PRO A 89 10.50 -28.83 -3.39
C PRO A 89 9.19 -29.43 -3.87
N GLU A 90 9.12 -30.73 -4.11
CA GLU A 90 7.90 -31.38 -4.59
C GLU A 90 6.81 -31.42 -3.50
N SER A 91 7.18 -31.71 -2.26
CA SER A 91 6.26 -31.64 -1.11
C SER A 91 5.63 -30.24 -0.95
N VAL A 92 6.43 -29.17 -1.11
CA VAL A 92 5.92 -27.79 -1.06
C VAL A 92 5.01 -27.50 -2.23
N LYS A 93 5.35 -27.92 -3.43
CA LYS A 93 4.55 -27.73 -4.65
C LYS A 93 3.18 -28.41 -4.53
N GLU A 94 3.15 -29.65 -4.08
CA GLU A 94 1.91 -30.38 -3.79
C GLU A 94 1.07 -29.68 -2.71
N THR A 95 1.72 -29.25 -1.61
CA THR A 95 1.03 -28.56 -0.52
C THR A 95 0.37 -27.28 -1.02
N ILE A 96 1.08 -26.44 -1.80
CA ILE A 96 0.50 -25.23 -2.39
C ILE A 96 -0.66 -25.57 -3.34
N ALA A 97 -0.53 -26.62 -4.15
CA ALA A 97 -1.55 -27.04 -5.10
C ALA A 97 -2.84 -27.48 -4.40
N LYS A 98 -2.74 -28.25 -3.32
CA LYS A 98 -3.86 -28.77 -2.51
C LYS A 98 -4.66 -27.67 -1.79
N GLN A 99 -4.06 -26.48 -1.53
CA GLN A 99 -4.75 -25.40 -0.82
C GLN A 99 -5.81 -24.72 -1.70
N LYS A 100 -6.97 -24.43 -1.12
CA LYS A 100 -8.04 -23.63 -1.74
C LYS A 100 -7.73 -22.13 -1.73
N TRP A 101 -6.48 -21.74 -1.91
CA TRP A 101 -6.06 -20.35 -1.97
C TRP A 101 -6.30 -19.75 -3.34
N GLN A 102 -6.54 -18.43 -3.38
CA GLN A 102 -6.56 -17.70 -4.66
C GLN A 102 -5.16 -17.75 -5.31
N ASP A 103 -5.11 -17.75 -6.64
CA ASP A 103 -3.88 -17.87 -7.41
C ASP A 103 -2.83 -16.80 -7.04
N GLY A 104 -3.26 -15.57 -6.75
CA GLY A 104 -2.36 -14.53 -6.24
C GLY A 104 -1.70 -14.88 -4.91
N THR A 105 -2.40 -15.61 -4.03
CA THR A 105 -1.83 -16.12 -2.77
C THR A 105 -0.85 -17.24 -3.07
N LYS A 106 -1.23 -18.22 -3.91
CA LYS A 106 -0.34 -19.31 -4.35
C LYS A 106 0.95 -18.75 -4.97
N LEU A 107 0.83 -17.74 -5.85
CA LEU A 107 1.98 -17.07 -6.45
C LEU A 107 2.90 -16.41 -5.41
N ASN A 108 2.35 -15.82 -4.35
CA ASN A 108 3.15 -15.27 -3.26
C ASN A 108 3.96 -16.35 -2.53
N TYR A 109 3.37 -17.52 -2.29
CA TYR A 109 4.10 -18.66 -1.71
C TYR A 109 5.16 -19.22 -2.65
N VAL A 110 4.89 -19.29 -3.94
CA VAL A 110 5.86 -19.69 -4.97
C VAL A 110 7.05 -18.73 -4.99
N ASN A 111 6.82 -17.42 -4.99
CA ASN A 111 7.88 -16.41 -5.01
C ASN A 111 8.72 -16.42 -3.72
N PHE A 112 8.08 -16.61 -2.57
CA PHE A 112 8.77 -16.82 -1.30
C PHE A 112 9.65 -18.07 -1.37
N TYR A 113 9.09 -19.20 -1.77
CA TYR A 113 9.78 -20.47 -1.78
C TYR A 113 10.92 -20.50 -2.80
N ASP A 114 10.78 -19.82 -3.93
CA ASP A 114 11.86 -19.61 -4.89
C ASP A 114 13.10 -18.93 -4.26
N THR A 115 12.87 -17.95 -3.36
CA THR A 115 13.94 -17.31 -2.61
C THR A 115 14.57 -18.26 -1.58
N PHE A 116 13.75 -19.08 -0.91
CA PHE A 116 14.20 -20.03 0.07
C PHE A 116 15.03 -21.16 -0.57
N ILE A 117 14.59 -21.70 -1.69
CA ILE A 117 15.30 -22.76 -2.44
C ILE A 117 16.66 -22.25 -2.95
N LYS A 118 16.72 -21.02 -3.45
CA LYS A 118 18.00 -20.40 -3.86
C LYS A 118 18.97 -20.27 -2.69
N PHE A 119 18.47 -19.93 -1.50
CA PHE A 119 19.29 -19.90 -0.29
C PHE A 119 19.84 -21.28 0.07
N LEU A 120 19.07 -22.34 -0.15
CA LEU A 120 19.53 -23.72 0.08
C LEU A 120 20.49 -24.24 -1.00
N GLY A 121 20.75 -23.47 -2.07
CA GLY A 121 21.54 -23.94 -3.20
C GLY A 121 20.84 -24.98 -4.07
N LEU A 122 19.52 -25.11 -3.94
CA LEU A 122 18.70 -26.07 -4.67
C LEU A 122 17.98 -25.39 -5.84
N THR A 123 17.53 -26.20 -6.77
CA THR A 123 16.68 -25.79 -7.91
C THR A 123 15.35 -26.50 -7.85
N TRP A 124 14.30 -25.91 -8.43
CA TRP A 124 12.98 -26.51 -8.55
C TRP A 124 12.26 -26.04 -9.80
N GLN A 125 11.32 -26.86 -10.26
CA GLN A 125 10.45 -26.49 -11.35
C GLN A 125 9.30 -25.62 -10.82
N LYS A 126 9.44 -24.33 -10.96
CA LYS A 126 8.52 -23.32 -10.43
C LYS A 126 7.12 -23.45 -11.03
N PRO A 127 6.06 -23.67 -10.24
CA PRO A 127 4.69 -23.72 -10.76
C PRO A 127 4.23 -22.33 -11.23
N ARG A 128 3.40 -22.30 -12.26
CA ARG A 128 2.87 -21.09 -12.87
C ARG A 128 1.42 -20.88 -12.44
N TYR A 129 1.14 -19.85 -11.67
CA TYR A 129 -0.22 -19.42 -11.33
C TYR A 129 -0.51 -18.09 -12.03
N LYS A 130 -1.71 -17.94 -12.61
CA LYS A 130 -2.13 -16.69 -13.25
C LYS A 130 -2.63 -15.72 -12.17
N HIS A 131 -2.06 -14.54 -12.12
CA HIS A 131 -2.53 -13.48 -11.24
C HIS A 131 -3.35 -12.46 -12.01
N SER A 132 -4.68 -12.51 -11.88
CA SER A 132 -5.55 -11.44 -12.35
C SER A 132 -5.66 -10.34 -11.29
N ARG A 133 -5.25 -9.12 -11.61
CA ARG A 133 -5.44 -7.96 -10.73
C ARG A 133 -6.91 -7.53 -10.81
N LYS A 134 -7.62 -7.58 -9.68
CA LYS A 134 -8.97 -7.01 -9.58
C LYS A 134 -8.87 -5.49 -9.60
N LEU A 135 -9.80 -4.83 -10.28
CA LEU A 135 -9.92 -3.39 -10.23
C LEU A 135 -10.23 -2.94 -8.79
N PRO A 136 -9.55 -1.90 -8.29
CA PRO A 136 -9.85 -1.35 -6.98
C PRO A 136 -11.26 -0.77 -6.94
N PHE A 137 -11.88 -0.89 -5.79
CA PHE A 137 -13.12 -0.20 -5.50
C PHE A 137 -12.85 1.30 -5.27
N ILE A 138 -13.60 2.16 -5.95
CA ILE A 138 -13.55 3.61 -5.76
C ILE A 138 -14.85 4.04 -5.07
N PRO A 139 -14.77 4.55 -3.81
CA PRO A 139 -15.93 5.04 -3.09
C PRO A 139 -16.40 6.40 -3.60
N LEU A 140 -17.63 6.77 -3.27
CA LEU A 140 -18.10 8.14 -3.41
C LEU A 140 -17.37 9.03 -2.38
N GLU A 141 -17.19 10.31 -2.71
CA GLU A 141 -16.61 11.27 -1.76
C GLU A 141 -17.42 11.38 -0.48
N SER A 142 -18.74 11.40 -0.59
CA SER A 142 -19.68 11.42 0.54
C SER A 142 -19.50 10.20 1.47
N GLU A 143 -19.19 9.02 0.94
CA GLU A 143 -18.89 7.82 1.74
C GLU A 143 -17.59 7.99 2.55
N ILE A 144 -16.58 8.65 1.96
CA ILE A 144 -15.32 8.97 2.64
C ILE A 144 -15.57 9.98 3.74
N ASP A 145 -16.32 11.06 3.45
CA ASP A 145 -16.62 12.12 4.40
C ASP A 145 -17.45 11.61 5.58
N LEU A 146 -18.38 10.72 5.32
CA LEU A 146 -19.14 10.03 6.37
C LEU A 146 -18.23 9.27 7.34
N LEU A 147 -17.21 8.58 6.82
CA LEU A 147 -16.23 7.89 7.66
C LEU A 147 -15.32 8.86 8.41
N ILE A 148 -14.93 9.98 7.81
CA ILE A 148 -14.14 11.03 8.45
C ILE A 148 -14.91 11.65 9.61
N HIS A 149 -16.18 11.97 9.43
CA HIS A 149 -17.02 12.58 10.47
C HIS A 149 -17.44 11.58 11.56
N GLY A 150 -17.70 10.33 11.18
CA GLY A 150 -18.16 9.28 12.11
C GLY A 150 -17.05 8.63 12.96
N THR A 151 -15.78 8.99 12.75
CA THR A 151 -14.64 8.42 13.46
C THR A 151 -14.05 9.41 14.48
N GLY A 152 -13.34 8.87 15.50
CA GLY A 152 -12.68 9.70 16.51
C GLY A 152 -11.52 10.52 15.92
N LYS A 153 -11.16 11.63 16.59
CA LYS A 153 -10.21 12.67 16.12
C LYS A 153 -8.98 12.13 15.39
N LYS A 154 -8.30 11.13 15.96
CA LYS A 154 -7.06 10.57 15.37
C LYS A 154 -7.30 9.84 14.05
N ILE A 155 -8.33 9.00 14.00
CA ILE A 155 -8.69 8.26 12.77
C ILE A 155 -9.20 9.24 11.73
N SER A 156 -10.07 10.14 12.12
CA SER A 156 -10.61 11.22 11.27
C SER A 156 -9.50 12.04 10.62
N THR A 157 -8.50 12.49 11.40
CA THR A 157 -7.33 13.22 10.87
C THR A 157 -6.48 12.34 9.96
N THR A 158 -6.27 11.06 10.31
CA THR A 158 -5.56 10.10 9.45
C THR A 158 -6.25 9.92 8.10
N LEU A 159 -7.58 9.74 8.10
CA LEU A 159 -8.37 9.61 6.88
C LEU A 159 -8.30 10.88 6.02
N GLN A 160 -8.38 12.06 6.66
CA GLN A 160 -8.29 13.34 5.97
C GLN A 160 -6.92 13.53 5.32
N ILE A 161 -5.81 13.20 6.02
CA ILE A 161 -4.47 13.24 5.43
C ILE A 161 -4.42 12.38 4.17
N ILE A 162 -4.93 11.14 4.25
CA ILE A 162 -4.90 10.23 3.09
C ILE A 162 -5.82 10.73 1.97
N LYS A 163 -6.98 11.29 2.29
CA LYS A 163 -7.91 11.89 1.32
C LYS A 163 -7.24 13.01 0.54
N GLU A 164 -6.48 13.88 1.19
CA GLU A 164 -5.84 15.03 0.55
C GLU A 164 -4.52 14.67 -0.16
N THR A 165 -3.72 13.76 0.41
CA THR A 165 -2.36 13.50 -0.05
C THR A 165 -2.17 12.18 -0.82
N GLY A 166 -3.05 11.22 -0.62
CA GLY A 166 -2.86 9.86 -1.12
C GLY A 166 -1.72 9.09 -0.44
N MET A 167 -1.19 9.54 0.71
CA MET A 167 -0.12 8.86 1.44
C MET A 167 -0.53 7.45 1.88
N ARG A 168 0.47 6.56 2.01
CA ARG A 168 0.24 5.24 2.62
C ARG A 168 0.05 5.38 4.13
N ILE A 169 -0.78 4.52 4.71
CA ILE A 169 -1.03 4.56 6.17
C ILE A 169 0.26 4.50 7.00
N GLY A 170 1.26 3.71 6.59
CA GLY A 170 2.52 3.64 7.31
C GLY A 170 3.37 4.90 7.13
N GLU A 171 3.23 5.63 6.03
CA GLU A 171 3.85 6.94 5.83
C GLU A 171 3.21 7.96 6.79
N VAL A 172 1.88 7.98 6.88
CA VAL A 172 1.15 8.86 7.82
C VAL A 172 1.52 8.59 9.27
N MET A 173 1.64 7.30 9.67
CA MET A 173 2.01 6.95 11.06
C MET A 173 3.46 7.34 11.42
N ARG A 174 4.31 7.63 10.44
CA ARG A 174 5.70 8.07 10.65
C ARG A 174 5.90 9.56 10.48
N LEU A 175 4.83 10.34 10.22
CA LEU A 175 4.94 11.80 10.16
C LEU A 175 5.41 12.35 11.50
N LYS A 176 6.41 13.22 11.44
CA LYS A 176 6.92 13.97 12.58
C LYS A 176 6.36 15.38 12.56
N TRP A 177 6.35 16.02 13.71
CA TRP A 177 5.93 17.43 13.81
C TRP A 177 6.78 18.36 12.95
N ILE A 178 8.07 18.07 12.80
CA ILE A 178 8.99 18.83 11.94
C ILE A 178 8.65 18.71 10.44
N ASP A 179 7.88 17.69 10.05
CA ASP A 179 7.46 17.49 8.66
C ASP A 179 6.23 18.36 8.28
N ILE A 180 5.66 19.09 9.26
CA ILE A 180 4.44 19.89 9.09
C ILE A 180 4.81 21.37 9.09
N ASP A 181 4.75 22.01 7.92
CA ASP A 181 4.84 23.47 7.78
C ASP A 181 3.44 24.08 7.91
N THR A 182 3.18 24.68 9.05
CA THR A 182 1.86 25.24 9.38
C THR A 182 1.61 26.59 8.71
N GLU A 183 2.66 27.33 8.33
CA GLU A 183 2.53 28.62 7.66
C GLU A 183 2.18 28.45 6.19
N ARG A 184 2.86 27.50 5.54
CA ARG A 184 2.65 27.22 4.12
C ARG A 184 1.60 26.14 3.85
N ASN A 185 1.07 25.49 4.90
CA ASN A 185 0.17 24.34 4.80
C ASN A 185 0.79 23.21 3.97
N ILE A 186 2.03 22.82 4.29
CA ILE A 186 2.75 21.77 3.57
C ILE A 186 3.05 20.60 4.52
N ILE A 187 2.84 19.39 4.03
CA ILE A 187 3.30 18.15 4.65
C ILE A 187 4.44 17.60 3.81
N THR A 188 5.61 17.40 4.41
CA THR A 188 6.78 16.82 3.75
C THR A 188 6.92 15.36 4.12
N LEU A 189 7.04 14.48 3.14
CA LEU A 189 7.29 13.05 3.34
C LEU A 189 8.75 12.73 3.01
N ASN A 190 9.58 12.59 4.04
CA ASN A 190 11.01 12.28 3.92
C ASN A 190 11.32 10.77 3.93
N TYR A 191 10.40 9.95 4.42
CA TYR A 191 10.60 8.49 4.58
C TYR A 191 9.48 7.71 3.88
N ALA A 192 9.57 7.63 2.55
CA ALA A 192 8.58 6.90 1.76
C ALA A 192 8.65 5.38 1.97
N GLU A 193 7.49 4.71 1.97
CA GLU A 193 7.41 3.25 2.04
C GLU A 193 7.69 2.60 0.68
N LYS A 194 8.24 1.36 0.72
CA LYS A 194 8.43 0.52 -0.46
C LYS A 194 9.28 1.18 -1.55
N HIS A 195 10.36 1.81 -1.15
CA HIS A 195 11.27 2.54 -2.04
C HIS A 195 10.60 3.65 -2.86
N GLY A 196 9.47 4.19 -2.38
CA GLY A 196 8.82 5.34 -3.02
C GLY A 196 9.66 6.61 -2.92
N ASN A 197 9.37 7.58 -3.78
CA ASN A 197 10.05 8.88 -3.76
C ASN A 197 9.56 9.76 -2.61
N ASN A 198 10.43 10.60 -2.07
CA ASN A 198 10.08 11.65 -1.13
C ASN A 198 9.19 12.69 -1.83
N ARG A 199 8.26 13.30 -1.09
CA ARG A 199 7.22 14.16 -1.66
C ARG A 199 6.80 15.25 -0.70
N MET A 200 6.31 16.35 -1.27
CA MET A 200 5.68 17.44 -0.52
C MET A 200 4.23 17.57 -0.96
N PHE A 201 3.35 17.87 -0.03
CA PHE A 201 1.92 18.00 -0.30
C PHE A 201 1.42 19.33 0.23
N LYS A 202 0.86 20.15 -0.65
CA LYS A 202 0.04 21.27 -0.25
C LYS A 202 -1.31 20.74 0.23
N VAL A 203 -1.70 21.08 1.44
CA VAL A 203 -2.94 20.61 2.08
C VAL A 203 -3.83 21.76 2.50
N SER A 204 -5.06 21.44 2.87
CA SER A 204 -6.00 22.47 3.34
C SER A 204 -5.60 23.00 4.73
N ASN A 205 -5.89 24.28 4.98
CA ASN A 205 -5.72 24.86 6.32
C ASN A 205 -6.55 24.11 7.37
N GLN A 206 -7.74 23.62 6.99
CA GLN A 206 -8.59 22.81 7.86
C GLN A 206 -7.88 21.53 8.33
N LEU A 207 -7.11 20.86 7.44
CA LEU A 207 -6.35 19.69 7.81
C LEU A 207 -5.21 20.07 8.78
N ILE A 208 -4.50 21.17 8.55
CA ILE A 208 -3.46 21.64 9.47
C ILE A 208 -4.04 21.89 10.86
N GLN A 209 -5.18 22.58 10.96
CA GLN A 209 -5.85 22.79 12.24
C GLN A 209 -6.25 21.47 12.92
N ARG A 210 -6.74 20.50 12.17
CA ARG A 210 -7.03 19.16 12.73
C ARG A 210 -5.78 18.46 13.26
N ILE A 211 -4.64 18.59 12.57
CA ILE A 211 -3.35 18.03 13.02
C ILE A 211 -2.91 18.71 14.31
N LEU A 212 -3.00 20.03 14.40
CA LEU A 212 -2.61 20.80 15.59
C LEU A 212 -3.43 20.47 16.84
N LEU A 213 -4.66 19.98 16.67
CA LEU A 213 -5.50 19.49 17.77
C LEU A 213 -5.07 18.12 18.32
N ILE A 214 -4.06 17.46 17.72
CA ILE A 214 -3.51 16.21 18.24
C ILE A 214 -2.47 16.56 19.33
N PRO A 215 -2.54 15.96 20.53
CA PRO A 215 -1.57 16.24 21.59
C PRO A 215 -0.15 15.84 21.20
N LYS A 216 0.80 16.76 21.32
CA LYS A 216 2.23 16.54 21.05
C LYS A 216 2.88 15.74 22.19
N LYS A 217 2.76 14.40 22.14
CA LYS A 217 3.33 13.48 23.15
C LYS A 217 4.68 12.89 22.77
N SER A 218 5.10 13.02 21.53
CA SER A 218 6.37 12.53 21.00
C SER A 218 6.78 13.37 19.78
N GLU A 219 7.91 13.04 19.17
CA GLU A 219 8.33 13.64 17.88
C GLU A 219 7.37 13.31 16.73
N TYR A 220 6.60 12.20 16.85
CA TYR A 220 5.63 11.78 15.84
C TYR A 220 4.26 12.43 16.09
N VAL A 221 3.58 12.79 15.00
CA VAL A 221 2.20 13.32 15.05
C VAL A 221 1.24 12.24 15.62
N PHE A 222 1.40 10.99 15.18
CA PHE A 222 0.60 9.86 15.62
C PHE A 222 1.41 8.90 16.50
N ASN A 223 1.17 8.90 17.79
CA ASN A 223 1.83 8.00 18.75
C ASN A 223 1.04 6.67 18.88
N HIS A 224 0.81 6.00 17.75
CA HIS A 224 0.11 4.71 17.70
C HIS A 224 0.71 3.80 16.66
N SER A 225 0.65 2.48 16.93
CA SER A 225 1.04 1.49 15.92
C SER A 225 0.05 1.47 14.74
N LYS A 226 0.56 1.22 13.54
CA LYS A 226 -0.26 1.01 12.34
C LYS A 226 -1.34 -0.06 12.57
N ILE A 227 -1.02 -1.13 13.32
CA ILE A 227 -1.94 -2.23 13.63
C ILE A 227 -3.12 -1.70 14.44
N SER A 228 -2.86 -0.94 15.51
CA SER A 228 -3.89 -0.36 16.37
C SER A 228 -4.83 0.56 15.58
N VAL A 229 -4.27 1.46 14.77
CA VAL A 229 -5.08 2.39 13.95
C VAL A 229 -5.93 1.63 12.93
N THR A 230 -5.39 0.58 12.31
CA THR A 230 -6.13 -0.23 11.33
C THR A 230 -7.27 -1.00 12.01
N SER A 231 -7.04 -1.60 13.17
CA SER A 231 -8.06 -2.31 13.94
C SER A 231 -9.18 -1.38 14.40
N ASN A 232 -8.83 -0.22 14.96
CA ASN A 232 -9.79 0.77 15.43
C ASN A 232 -10.63 1.34 14.26
N PHE A 233 -10.01 1.59 13.11
CA PHE A 233 -10.75 2.02 11.91
C PHE A 233 -11.70 0.92 11.43
N TYR A 234 -11.28 -0.34 11.43
CA TYR A 234 -12.13 -1.47 11.05
C TYR A 234 -13.39 -1.55 11.93
N MET A 235 -13.25 -1.39 13.25
CA MET A 235 -14.38 -1.41 14.18
C MET A 235 -15.30 -0.19 13.99
N ALA A 236 -14.73 1.02 13.85
CA ALA A 236 -15.49 2.23 13.62
C ALA A 236 -16.28 2.16 12.30
N ARG A 237 -15.63 1.69 11.23
CA ARG A 237 -16.27 1.50 9.91
C ARG A 237 -17.45 0.54 9.97
N LYS A 238 -17.31 -0.60 10.69
CA LYS A 238 -18.45 -1.53 10.89
C LYS A 238 -19.62 -0.87 11.61
N ARG A 239 -19.33 -0.10 12.67
CA ARG A 239 -20.35 0.64 13.42
C ARG A 239 -21.08 1.64 12.51
N ILE A 240 -20.32 2.43 11.74
CA ILE A 240 -20.89 3.45 10.85
C ILE A 240 -21.70 2.78 9.72
N ALA A 241 -21.18 1.72 9.11
CA ALA A 241 -21.87 0.98 8.06
C ALA A 241 -23.24 0.44 8.52
N ARG A 242 -23.33 -0.03 9.77
CA ARG A 242 -24.60 -0.45 10.38
C ARG A 242 -25.54 0.73 10.65
N ALA A 243 -25.02 1.81 11.25
CA ALA A 243 -25.82 2.98 11.61
C ALA A 243 -26.46 3.65 10.40
N TYR A 244 -25.78 3.64 9.25
CA TYR A 244 -26.27 4.24 8.00
C TYR A 244 -26.82 3.22 7.00
N ASN A 245 -26.93 1.94 7.39
CA ASN A 245 -27.35 0.83 6.52
C ASN A 245 -26.64 0.83 5.15
N ASN A 246 -25.34 1.17 5.15
CA ASN A 246 -24.53 1.25 3.95
C ASN A 246 -23.39 0.21 3.96
N PRO A 247 -23.61 -1.00 3.40
CA PRO A 247 -22.60 -2.05 3.37
C PRO A 247 -21.40 -1.70 2.48
N ARG A 248 -21.51 -0.74 1.54
CA ARG A 248 -20.42 -0.29 0.68
C ARG A 248 -19.25 0.26 1.51
N LEU A 249 -19.54 0.90 2.65
CA LEU A 249 -18.52 1.41 3.56
C LEU A 249 -17.54 0.30 4.03
N LEU A 250 -17.99 -0.94 4.13
CA LEU A 250 -17.13 -2.07 4.52
C LEU A 250 -16.00 -2.36 3.53
N ARG A 251 -16.12 -1.90 2.29
CA ARG A 251 -15.08 -2.02 1.25
C ARG A 251 -14.00 -0.96 1.35
N ILE A 252 -14.23 0.11 2.12
CA ILE A 252 -13.31 1.24 2.23
C ILE A 252 -12.17 0.90 3.21
N SER A 253 -10.95 1.00 2.77
CA SER A 253 -9.72 0.86 3.54
C SER A 253 -8.84 2.10 3.35
N PHE A 254 -7.78 2.26 4.12
CA PHE A 254 -6.80 3.33 3.87
C PHE A 254 -6.23 3.29 2.45
N HIS A 255 -6.05 2.09 1.90
CA HIS A 255 -5.55 1.94 0.53
C HIS A 255 -6.60 2.34 -0.51
N THR A 256 -7.88 2.12 -0.20
CA THR A 256 -9.02 2.55 -1.03
C THR A 256 -9.08 4.08 -1.14
N LEU A 257 -8.83 4.82 -0.04
CA LEU A 257 -8.75 6.28 -0.09
C LEU A 257 -7.61 6.76 -1.00
N ARG A 258 -6.47 6.08 -0.95
CA ARG A 258 -5.35 6.38 -1.84
C ARG A 258 -5.70 6.13 -3.32
N HIS A 259 -6.44 5.06 -3.63
CA HIS A 259 -6.96 4.82 -4.97
C HIS A 259 -7.94 5.91 -5.39
N TRP A 260 -8.85 6.28 -4.49
CA TRP A 260 -9.79 7.37 -4.73
C TRP A 260 -9.06 8.69 -5.04
N LYS A 261 -8.09 9.10 -4.21
CA LYS A 261 -7.30 10.32 -4.45
C LYS A 261 -6.59 10.27 -5.80
N ALA A 262 -5.98 9.15 -6.14
CA ALA A 262 -5.28 9.00 -7.41
C ALA A 262 -6.21 9.09 -8.62
N THR A 263 -7.37 8.43 -8.56
CA THR A 263 -8.39 8.46 -9.63
C THR A 263 -8.96 9.87 -9.80
N THR A 264 -9.30 10.54 -8.69
CA THR A 264 -9.82 11.92 -8.68
C THR A 264 -8.77 12.92 -9.18
N GLU A 265 -7.51 12.74 -8.79
CA GLU A 265 -6.42 13.63 -9.26
C GLU A 265 -6.18 13.46 -10.75
N TYR A 266 -6.19 12.21 -11.25
CA TYR A 266 -6.09 11.97 -12.70
C TYR A 266 -7.30 12.55 -13.44
N HIS A 267 -8.50 12.45 -12.89
CA HIS A 267 -9.69 13.07 -13.47
C HIS A 267 -9.53 14.59 -13.63
N LYS A 268 -8.97 15.25 -12.60
CA LYS A 268 -8.76 16.71 -12.59
C LYS A 268 -7.65 17.18 -13.54
N THR A 269 -6.54 16.46 -13.57
CA THR A 269 -5.33 16.90 -14.25
C THR A 269 -5.13 16.27 -15.63
N LYS A 270 -5.71 15.10 -15.86
CA LYS A 270 -5.43 14.22 -17.03
C LYS A 270 -3.94 13.91 -17.21
N ASP A 271 -3.12 14.20 -16.20
CA ASP A 271 -1.67 13.97 -16.20
C ASP A 271 -1.31 12.76 -15.33
N ILE A 272 -1.00 11.63 -15.98
CA ILE A 272 -0.63 10.38 -15.30
C ILE A 272 0.76 10.47 -14.66
N LEU A 273 1.66 11.31 -15.17
CA LEU A 273 2.98 11.51 -14.58
C LEU A 273 2.87 12.32 -13.29
N HIS A 274 2.00 13.34 -13.27
CA HIS A 274 1.67 14.05 -12.03
C HIS A 274 1.15 13.08 -10.96
N VAL A 275 0.19 12.22 -11.30
CA VAL A 275 -0.36 11.20 -10.36
C VAL A 275 0.72 10.22 -9.91
N LYS A 276 1.58 9.74 -10.82
CA LYS A 276 2.73 8.90 -10.47
C LYS A 276 3.63 9.57 -9.43
N ASN A 277 3.99 10.82 -9.66
CA ASN A 277 4.86 11.59 -8.76
C ASN A 277 4.18 11.86 -7.41
N MET A 278 2.91 12.29 -7.41
CA MET A 278 2.10 12.48 -6.20
C MET A 278 2.03 11.21 -5.36
N LEU A 279 1.86 10.04 -5.98
CA LEU A 279 1.83 8.77 -5.28
C LEU A 279 3.22 8.25 -4.91
N GLY A 280 4.29 8.74 -5.55
CA GLY A 280 5.66 8.25 -5.39
C GLY A 280 5.84 6.81 -5.89
N HIS A 281 5.23 6.48 -7.02
CA HIS A 281 5.42 5.18 -7.66
C HIS A 281 6.73 5.15 -8.45
N GLN A 282 7.52 4.09 -8.27
CA GLN A 282 8.75 3.87 -9.05
C GLN A 282 8.42 3.59 -10.52
N SER A 283 7.54 2.61 -10.79
CA SER A 283 7.07 2.30 -12.15
C SER A 283 5.75 2.99 -12.44
N ILE A 284 5.59 3.45 -13.68
CA ILE A 284 4.35 3.99 -14.21
C ILE A 284 3.24 2.92 -14.28
N ASP A 285 3.59 1.64 -14.49
CA ASP A 285 2.64 0.53 -14.61
C ASP A 285 1.68 0.43 -13.43
N ASN A 286 2.17 0.82 -12.23
CA ASN A 286 1.33 0.85 -11.02
C ASN A 286 0.34 2.03 -11.01
N THR A 287 0.47 2.96 -11.96
CA THR A 287 -0.34 4.17 -12.06
C THR A 287 -1.32 4.09 -13.23
N LEU A 288 -0.99 3.37 -14.31
CA LEU A 288 -1.82 3.27 -15.51
C LEU A 288 -3.26 2.79 -15.24
N ILE A 289 -3.47 2.01 -14.17
CA ILE A 289 -4.80 1.55 -13.74
C ILE A 289 -5.78 2.71 -13.49
N TYR A 290 -5.28 3.90 -13.12
CA TYR A 290 -6.14 5.07 -12.82
C TYR A 290 -6.76 5.68 -14.08
N ILE A 291 -6.18 5.44 -15.26
CA ILE A 291 -6.77 5.82 -16.55
C ILE A 291 -8.09 5.05 -16.75
N THR A 292 -8.05 3.72 -16.62
CA THR A 292 -9.24 2.87 -16.74
C THR A 292 -10.27 3.16 -15.64
N LEU A 293 -9.81 3.38 -14.41
CA LEU A 293 -10.70 3.69 -13.29
C LEU A 293 -11.40 5.04 -13.48
N GLU A 294 -10.69 6.05 -13.98
CA GLU A 294 -11.27 7.36 -14.25
C GLU A 294 -12.35 7.28 -15.32
N GLN A 295 -12.08 6.61 -16.42
CA GLN A 295 -13.07 6.40 -17.49
C GLN A 295 -14.32 5.68 -16.99
N THR A 296 -14.16 4.70 -16.07
CA THR A 296 -15.29 3.95 -15.51
C THR A 296 -16.08 4.76 -14.48
N VAL A 297 -15.42 5.60 -13.67
CA VAL A 297 -16.04 6.32 -12.54
C VAL A 297 -16.61 7.66 -12.98
N PHE A 298 -15.91 8.37 -13.87
CA PHE A 298 -16.25 9.72 -14.30
C PHE A 298 -16.59 9.81 -15.79
N GLY A 299 -16.34 8.75 -16.57
CA GLY A 299 -16.76 8.69 -17.96
C GLY A 299 -18.29 8.74 -17.99
N SER A 300 -18.81 9.84 -18.53
CA SER A 300 -20.24 9.97 -18.76
C SER A 300 -20.68 8.94 -19.80
N THR A 301 -21.72 8.18 -19.47
CA THR A 301 -22.56 7.49 -20.43
C THR A 301 -23.41 8.51 -21.23
N GLU A 302 -23.33 9.77 -20.86
CA GLU A 302 -23.97 10.85 -21.59
C GLU A 302 -23.23 11.05 -22.91
N ASN A 303 -23.97 11.04 -23.99
CA ASN A 303 -23.54 11.48 -25.31
C ASN A 303 -22.66 12.74 -25.11
N LEU A 304 -21.40 12.68 -25.56
CA LEU A 304 -20.54 13.84 -25.59
C LEU A 304 -21.28 14.90 -26.41
N GLU A 305 -22.02 15.79 -25.75
CA GLU A 305 -22.64 16.93 -26.40
C GLU A 305 -21.51 17.84 -26.86
N PHE A 306 -21.26 17.81 -28.16
CA PHE A 306 -20.39 18.75 -28.79
C PHE A 306 -21.25 19.91 -29.33
N HIS A 307 -20.88 21.13 -29.06
CA HIS A 307 -21.34 22.25 -29.83
C HIS A 307 -20.57 22.21 -31.16
N VAL A 308 -21.29 21.93 -32.23
CA VAL A 308 -20.74 21.96 -33.57
C VAL A 308 -21.06 23.29 -34.22
N LYS A 309 -20.07 23.96 -34.78
CA LYS A 309 -20.24 25.17 -35.61
C LYS A 309 -19.52 25.00 -36.93
N VAL A 310 -20.04 25.63 -37.93
CA VAL A 310 -19.51 25.64 -39.29
C VAL A 310 -18.94 27.05 -39.58
N ALA A 311 -17.75 27.12 -40.13
CA ALA A 311 -17.15 28.33 -40.63
C ALA A 311 -17.13 28.29 -42.16
N HIS A 312 -17.63 29.36 -42.78
CA HIS A 312 -17.71 29.48 -44.22
C HIS A 312 -16.53 30.30 -44.79
N ASN A 313 -15.79 30.99 -43.95
CA ASN A 313 -14.62 31.80 -44.31
C ASN A 313 -13.54 31.73 -43.21
N LEU A 314 -12.38 32.36 -43.55
CA LEU A 314 -11.21 32.32 -42.65
C LEU A 314 -11.44 33.12 -41.35
N GLU A 315 -12.20 34.22 -41.43
CA GLU A 315 -12.47 35.09 -40.29
C GLU A 315 -13.32 34.36 -39.24
N GLU A 316 -14.41 33.70 -39.68
CA GLU A 316 -15.25 32.85 -38.81
C GLU A 316 -14.45 31.68 -38.19
N ALA A 317 -13.56 31.06 -38.97
CA ALA A 317 -12.70 30.00 -38.47
C ALA A 317 -11.76 30.49 -37.35
N CYS A 318 -11.17 31.68 -37.54
CA CYS A 318 -10.31 32.30 -36.53
C CYS A 318 -11.08 32.67 -35.26
N GLU A 319 -12.31 33.17 -35.36
CA GLU A 319 -13.17 33.47 -34.20
C GLU A 319 -13.53 32.20 -33.44
N LEU A 320 -13.86 31.12 -34.13
CA LEU A 320 -14.16 29.84 -33.48
C LEU A 320 -12.95 29.28 -32.72
N ILE A 321 -11.76 29.38 -33.29
CA ILE A 321 -10.51 28.95 -32.61
C ILE A 321 -10.23 29.83 -31.39
N LYS A 322 -10.43 31.14 -31.44
CA LYS A 322 -10.25 32.06 -30.29
C LYS A 322 -11.18 31.70 -29.12
N VAL A 323 -12.39 31.22 -29.42
CA VAL A 323 -13.36 30.78 -28.42
C VAL A 323 -13.13 29.35 -27.93
N GLY A 324 -12.12 28.65 -28.48
CA GLY A 324 -11.70 27.31 -28.02
C GLY A 324 -12.33 26.15 -28.80
N PHE A 325 -12.89 26.37 -29.97
CA PHE A 325 -13.34 25.31 -30.86
C PHE A 325 -12.17 24.61 -31.54
N ASP A 326 -12.18 23.29 -31.58
CA ASP A 326 -11.24 22.45 -32.32
C ASP A 326 -11.73 22.27 -33.79
N TYR A 327 -10.85 22.44 -34.76
CA TYR A 327 -11.13 22.07 -36.14
C TYR A 327 -11.24 20.56 -36.30
N ILE A 328 -12.22 20.08 -37.05
CA ILE A 328 -12.49 18.65 -37.28
C ILE A 328 -12.21 18.22 -38.71
N CYS A 329 -12.88 18.83 -39.66
CA CYS A 329 -12.74 18.47 -41.09
C CYS A 329 -13.34 19.56 -41.99
N ASP A 330 -13.02 19.47 -43.29
CA ASP A 330 -13.74 20.16 -44.35
C ASP A 330 -14.82 19.24 -44.93
N MET A 331 -16.02 19.79 -45.13
CA MET A 331 -17.13 19.10 -45.73
C MET A 331 -17.88 20.07 -46.67
N GLU A 332 -17.96 19.73 -47.93
CA GLU A 332 -18.65 20.54 -48.97
C GLU A 332 -18.21 22.02 -49.00
N GLY A 333 -16.92 22.27 -48.80
CA GLY A 333 -16.34 23.62 -48.81
C GLY A 333 -16.50 24.40 -47.52
N ASN A 334 -17.12 23.80 -46.48
CA ASN A 334 -17.29 24.39 -45.17
C ASN A 334 -16.35 23.71 -44.15
N LYS A 335 -15.84 24.51 -43.20
CA LYS A 335 -14.97 24.01 -42.11
C LYS A 335 -15.80 23.72 -40.88
N ILE A 336 -15.73 22.50 -40.40
CA ILE A 336 -16.48 22.04 -39.22
C ILE A 336 -15.60 22.13 -38.00
N PHE A 337 -16.11 22.77 -36.95
CA PHE A 337 -15.49 22.97 -35.67
C PHE A 337 -16.36 22.37 -34.55
N ARG A 338 -15.73 21.89 -33.48
CA ARG A 338 -16.42 21.43 -32.30
C ARG A 338 -15.83 22.01 -31.02
N LEU A 339 -16.68 22.30 -30.06
CA LEU A 339 -16.31 22.62 -28.70
C LEU A 339 -16.91 21.55 -27.79
N ARG A 340 -16.13 21.01 -26.94
CA ARG A 340 -16.61 20.07 -25.89
C ARG A 340 -17.35 20.88 -24.82
N LYS A 341 -18.57 20.47 -24.49
CA LYS A 341 -19.37 21.09 -23.42
C LYS A 341 -18.84 20.75 -22.03
#